data_8e3ff86ec351b66d381fd34200173dba
#
_entry.id   8e3ff86ec351b66d381fd34200173dba
#
_cell.length_a   1.000
_cell.length_b   1.000
_cell.length_c   1.000
_cell.angle_alpha   90.00
_cell.angle_beta   90.00
_cell.angle_gamma   90.00
#
_symmetry.space_group_name_H-M   'P 1'
#
loop_
_entity.id
_entity.type
_entity.pdbx_description
1 polymer ?
#
loop_
_entity_poly.entity_id
_entity_poly.type
_entity_poly.pdbx_seq_one_letter_code
_entity_poly.pdbx_strand_id
1 'polypeptide(L)'
;MKKILILIFLVFGFSATAIGKETTFSNEIFEKSQLDGKTVVIHSWNKTCTTCARQVKILDKAKQDFKDVIFLSFEQTEDKDIAKFLSIDYWTTIVVYRDNKEVSRSIGQTNKEKIYSQIN
;
A
#
# COMPACT_ATOMS: atom_id res chain seq x y z
N MET A 1 31.09 -50.52 -10.23
CA MET A 1 30.75 -49.55 -9.18
C MET A 1 30.29 -48.26 -9.80
N LYS A 2 29.01 -48.03 -9.79
CA LYS A 2 28.45 -46.78 -10.34
C LYS A 2 28.29 -45.78 -9.19
N LYS A 3 29.09 -44.72 -9.24
CA LYS A 3 28.89 -43.58 -8.32
C LYS A 3 27.75 -42.75 -8.84
N ILE A 4 26.65 -42.75 -8.12
CA ILE A 4 25.49 -41.87 -8.40
C ILE A 4 25.85 -40.49 -7.89
N LEU A 5 26.07 -39.56 -8.81
CA LEU A 5 26.28 -38.16 -8.50
C LEU A 5 24.87 -37.55 -8.31
N ILE A 6 24.49 -37.37 -7.08
CA ILE A 6 23.24 -36.63 -6.77
C ILE A 6 23.55 -35.14 -6.95
N LEU A 7 23.08 -34.59 -8.07
CA LEU A 7 23.12 -33.17 -8.32
C LEU A 7 21.99 -32.51 -7.52
N ILE A 8 22.35 -31.94 -6.39
CA ILE A 8 21.42 -31.14 -5.61
C ILE A 8 21.29 -29.80 -6.32
N PHE A 9 20.18 -29.65 -7.05
CA PHE A 9 19.77 -28.33 -7.55
C PHE A 9 19.26 -27.50 -6.37
N LEU A 10 20.13 -26.64 -5.87
CA LEU A 10 19.73 -25.56 -4.97
C LEU A 10 18.96 -24.55 -5.81
N VAL A 11 17.64 -24.64 -5.75
CA VAL A 11 16.77 -23.59 -6.30
C VAL A 11 16.86 -22.41 -5.35
N PHE A 12 17.73 -21.48 -5.67
CA PHE A 12 17.70 -20.16 -5.04
C PHE A 12 16.46 -19.43 -5.54
N GLY A 13 15.41 -19.44 -4.74
CA GLY A 13 14.27 -18.58 -4.96
C GLY A 13 14.69 -17.13 -4.78
N PHE A 14 14.86 -16.43 -5.87
CA PHE A 14 14.99 -14.98 -5.85
C PHE A 14 13.65 -14.38 -5.45
N SER A 15 13.50 -14.04 -4.18
CA SER A 15 12.43 -13.11 -3.76
C SER A 15 12.84 -11.73 -4.22
N ALA A 16 12.32 -11.33 -5.37
CA ALA A 16 12.42 -9.94 -5.79
C ALA A 16 11.53 -9.11 -4.87
N THR A 17 12.09 -8.53 -3.84
CA THR A 17 11.43 -7.48 -3.09
C THR A 17 11.37 -6.25 -3.98
N ALA A 18 10.20 -5.98 -4.54
CA ALA A 18 9.95 -4.73 -5.23
C ALA A 18 10.00 -3.59 -4.20
N ILE A 19 11.14 -2.90 -4.13
CA ILE A 19 11.33 -1.73 -3.28
C ILE A 19 10.65 -0.55 -3.97
N GLY A 20 9.60 0.02 -3.36
CA GLY A 20 9.29 1.42 -3.48
C GLY A 20 8.21 1.86 -4.46
N LYS A 21 7.21 1.05 -4.84
CA LYS A 21 5.98 1.57 -5.48
C LYS A 21 4.76 1.15 -4.68
N GLU A 22 3.80 2.10 -4.56
CA GLU A 22 2.49 1.76 -4.04
C GLU A 22 1.90 0.63 -4.87
N THR A 23 1.42 -0.39 -4.18
CA THR A 23 0.70 -1.48 -4.84
C THR A 23 -0.69 -0.99 -5.20
N THR A 24 -1.13 -1.23 -6.41
CA THR A 24 -2.50 -0.97 -6.82
C THR A 24 -3.46 -1.75 -5.91
N PHE A 25 -4.49 -1.07 -5.44
CA PHE A 25 -5.50 -1.67 -4.58
C PHE A 25 -6.15 -2.87 -5.25
N SER A 26 -6.29 -3.94 -4.49
CA SER A 26 -7.18 -5.06 -4.80
C SER A 26 -7.87 -5.52 -3.53
N ASN A 27 -9.12 -5.99 -3.65
CA ASN A 27 -9.87 -6.52 -2.50
C ASN A 27 -9.13 -7.69 -1.85
N GLU A 28 -8.51 -8.54 -2.66
CA GLU A 28 -7.75 -9.70 -2.18
C GLU A 28 -6.56 -9.29 -1.30
N ILE A 29 -5.75 -8.35 -1.76
CA ILE A 29 -4.59 -7.85 -1.00
C ILE A 29 -5.08 -7.14 0.28
N PHE A 30 -6.13 -6.34 0.17
CA PHE A 30 -6.71 -5.60 1.28
C PHE A 30 -7.22 -6.54 2.38
N GLU A 31 -8.04 -7.53 2.02
CA GLU A 31 -8.60 -8.51 2.95
C GLU A 31 -7.50 -9.36 3.59
N LYS A 32 -6.56 -9.85 2.78
CA LYS A 32 -5.44 -10.65 3.29
C LYS A 32 -4.58 -9.86 4.28
N SER A 33 -4.27 -8.61 3.96
CA SER A 33 -3.48 -7.75 4.84
C SER A 33 -4.16 -7.52 6.18
N GLN A 34 -5.48 -7.36 6.18
CA GLN A 34 -6.25 -7.22 7.41
C GLN A 34 -6.28 -8.53 8.21
N LEU A 35 -6.44 -9.68 7.56
CA LEU A 35 -6.38 -10.99 8.21
C LEU A 35 -5.01 -11.24 8.85
N ASP A 36 -3.95 -10.76 8.22
CA ASP A 36 -2.58 -10.87 8.74
C ASP A 36 -2.28 -9.84 9.86
N GLY A 37 -3.26 -9.04 10.26
CA GLY A 37 -3.11 -8.03 11.31
C GLY A 37 -2.25 -6.84 10.90
N LYS A 38 -2.11 -6.59 9.61
CA LYS A 38 -1.30 -5.47 9.10
C LYS A 38 -2.08 -4.15 9.13
N THR A 39 -1.35 -3.08 9.38
CA THR A 39 -1.85 -1.73 9.10
C THR A 39 -1.86 -1.51 7.59
N VAL A 40 -2.96 -1.00 7.06
CA VAL A 40 -3.12 -0.73 5.63
C VAL A 40 -3.37 0.74 5.41
N VAL A 41 -2.57 1.37 4.57
CA VAL A 41 -2.73 2.76 4.13
C VAL A 41 -3.24 2.75 2.70
N ILE A 42 -4.33 3.45 2.46
CA ILE A 42 -4.93 3.56 1.12
C ILE A 42 -4.90 5.02 0.69
N HIS A 43 -4.36 5.27 -0.50
CA HIS A 43 -4.27 6.58 -1.11
C HIS A 43 -5.10 6.63 -2.38
N SER A 44 -6.03 7.58 -2.43
CA SER A 44 -6.81 7.92 -3.63
C SER A 44 -6.15 9.07 -4.37
N TRP A 45 -5.86 8.89 -5.64
CA TRP A 45 -5.15 9.87 -6.45
C TRP A 45 -5.83 10.11 -7.81
N ASN A 46 -5.37 11.12 -8.51
CA ASN A 46 -5.79 11.45 -9.87
C ASN A 46 -4.58 11.90 -10.68
N LYS A 47 -4.59 11.61 -11.98
CA LYS A 47 -3.45 11.86 -12.90
C LYS A 47 -3.01 13.33 -12.97
N THR A 48 -3.94 14.25 -12.80
CA THR A 48 -3.68 15.70 -12.94
C THR A 48 -3.61 16.42 -11.59
N CYS A 49 -3.56 15.68 -10.51
CA CYS A 49 -3.61 16.22 -9.15
C CYS A 49 -2.21 16.52 -8.61
N THR A 50 -1.85 17.79 -8.51
CA THR A 50 -0.54 18.22 -7.95
C THR A 50 -0.42 17.91 -6.46
N THR A 51 -1.50 18.05 -5.70
CA THR A 51 -1.54 17.68 -4.27
C THR A 51 -1.29 16.20 -4.08
N CYS A 52 -1.89 15.35 -4.94
CA CYS A 52 -1.64 13.92 -4.92
C CYS A 52 -0.16 13.58 -5.13
N ALA A 53 0.51 14.29 -6.05
CA ALA A 53 1.94 14.10 -6.31
C ALA A 53 2.79 14.41 -5.08
N ARG A 54 2.42 15.43 -4.30
CA ARG A 54 3.09 15.73 -3.02
C ARG A 54 2.85 14.64 -1.99
N GLN A 55 1.63 14.13 -1.92
CA GLN A 55 1.29 13.01 -1.02
C GLN A 55 2.08 11.76 -1.37
N VAL A 56 2.23 11.44 -2.66
CA VAL A 56 3.01 10.28 -3.13
C VAL A 56 4.45 10.35 -2.62
N LYS A 57 5.09 11.51 -2.67
CA LYS A 57 6.46 11.68 -2.16
C LYS A 57 6.55 11.37 -0.66
N ILE A 58 5.57 11.83 0.11
CA ILE A 58 5.51 11.56 1.55
C ILE A 58 5.26 10.09 1.82
N LEU A 59 4.33 9.48 1.09
CA LEU A 59 3.99 8.07 1.23
C LEU A 59 5.12 7.15 0.78
N ASP A 60 5.88 7.51 -0.26
CA ASP A 60 7.06 6.78 -0.68
C ASP A 60 8.14 6.75 0.43
N LYS A 61 8.32 7.86 1.13
CA LYS A 61 9.20 7.92 2.28
C LYS A 61 8.64 7.11 3.45
N ALA A 62 7.35 7.20 3.70
CA ALA A 62 6.68 6.44 4.74
C ALA A 62 6.84 4.92 4.57
N LYS A 63 6.81 4.43 3.32
CA LYS A 63 7.06 3.00 3.03
C LYS A 63 8.42 2.52 3.50
N GLN A 64 9.43 3.38 3.41
CA GLN A 64 10.78 3.08 3.88
C GLN A 64 10.85 3.06 5.40
N ASP A 65 10.07 3.91 6.04
CA ASP A 65 10.08 4.11 7.50
C ASP A 65 9.14 3.12 8.23
N PHE A 66 8.05 2.68 7.57
CA PHE A 66 7.05 1.75 8.10
C PHE A 66 7.03 0.45 7.29
N LYS A 67 8.01 -0.40 7.48
CA LYS A 67 8.21 -1.62 6.66
C LYS A 67 7.12 -2.67 6.82
N ASP A 68 6.43 -2.69 7.95
CA ASP A 68 5.35 -3.65 8.23
C ASP A 68 3.97 -3.16 7.81
N VAL A 69 3.88 -1.95 7.27
CA VAL A 69 2.64 -1.34 6.80
C VAL A 69 2.46 -1.63 5.31
N ILE A 70 1.24 -1.96 4.94
CA ILE A 70 0.85 -2.18 3.54
C ILE A 70 0.32 -0.87 2.95
N PHE A 71 0.89 -0.44 1.84
CA PHE A 71 0.48 0.77 1.13
C PHE A 71 -0.19 0.40 -0.18
N LEU A 72 -1.46 0.80 -0.32
CA LEU A 72 -2.27 0.57 -1.51
C LEU A 72 -2.73 1.90 -2.08
N SER A 73 -2.94 1.94 -3.38
CA SER A 73 -3.45 3.14 -4.05
C SER A 73 -4.40 2.79 -5.19
N PHE A 74 -5.25 3.72 -5.54
CA PHE A 74 -6.12 3.60 -6.70
C PHE A 74 -6.39 4.97 -7.32
N GLU A 75 -6.71 4.97 -8.61
CA GLU A 75 -7.06 6.18 -9.34
C GLU A 75 -8.56 6.44 -9.18
N GLN A 76 -8.91 7.57 -8.57
CA GLN A 76 -10.28 7.89 -8.14
C GLN A 76 -11.30 7.92 -9.29
N THR A 77 -10.91 8.39 -10.46
CA THR A 77 -11.83 8.56 -11.58
C THR A 77 -11.94 7.32 -12.47
N GLU A 78 -10.93 6.46 -12.47
CA GLU A 78 -10.92 5.22 -13.24
C GLU A 78 -11.49 4.04 -12.43
N ASP A 79 -11.14 3.97 -11.14
CA ASP A 79 -11.50 2.86 -10.25
C ASP A 79 -12.69 3.21 -9.36
N LYS A 80 -13.81 3.58 -9.98
CA LYS A 80 -15.03 4.04 -9.28
C LYS A 80 -15.60 2.99 -8.32
N ASP A 81 -15.48 1.71 -8.65
CA ASP A 81 -15.97 0.62 -7.80
C ASP A 81 -15.16 0.51 -6.51
N ILE A 82 -13.84 0.73 -6.59
CA ILE A 82 -12.96 0.78 -5.42
C ILE A 82 -13.31 1.98 -4.54
N ALA A 83 -13.46 3.14 -5.15
CA ALA A 83 -13.85 4.35 -4.45
C ALA A 83 -15.17 4.15 -3.68
N LYS A 84 -16.17 3.56 -4.32
CA LYS A 84 -17.46 3.25 -3.70
C LYS A 84 -17.33 2.24 -2.57
N PHE A 85 -16.59 1.16 -2.79
CA PHE A 85 -16.36 0.13 -1.78
C PHE A 85 -15.71 0.71 -0.51
N LEU A 86 -14.77 1.63 -0.66
CA LEU A 86 -14.07 2.27 0.45
C LEU A 86 -14.76 3.54 0.96
N SER A 87 -15.88 3.94 0.36
CA SER A 87 -16.58 5.19 0.66
C SER A 87 -15.68 6.43 0.55
N ILE A 88 -14.83 6.44 -0.47
CA ILE A 88 -13.93 7.55 -0.77
C ILE A 88 -14.52 8.38 -1.92
N ASP A 89 -14.85 9.64 -1.63
CA ASP A 89 -15.51 10.54 -2.59
C ASP A 89 -14.55 11.46 -3.33
N TYR A 90 -13.33 11.63 -2.82
CA TYR A 90 -12.34 12.57 -3.35
C TYR A 90 -10.98 11.94 -3.52
N TRP A 91 -10.26 12.32 -4.60
CA TRP A 91 -8.81 12.09 -4.63
C TRP A 91 -8.14 12.92 -3.52
N THR A 92 -6.86 12.73 -3.26
CA THR A 92 -6.13 13.27 -2.09
C THR A 92 -6.58 12.70 -0.75
N THR A 93 -7.40 11.66 -0.75
CA THR A 93 -7.83 10.98 0.48
C THR A 93 -6.79 9.93 0.88
N ILE A 94 -6.40 9.97 2.15
CA ILE A 94 -5.55 8.96 2.77
C ILE A 94 -6.34 8.32 3.90
N VAL A 95 -6.56 7.01 3.80
CA VAL A 95 -7.30 6.24 4.80
C VAL A 95 -6.37 5.19 5.40
N VAL A 96 -6.44 5.01 6.71
CA VAL A 96 -5.66 4.01 7.42
C VAL A 96 -6.60 3.02 8.10
N TYR A 97 -6.36 1.74 7.87
CA TYR A 97 -7.04 0.62 8.51
C TYR A 97 -6.10 -0.08 9.47
N ARG A 98 -6.61 -0.41 10.65
CA ARG A 98 -5.92 -1.20 11.66
C ARG A 98 -6.93 -2.07 12.39
N ASP A 99 -6.60 -3.35 12.58
CA ASP A 99 -7.50 -4.32 13.24
C ASP A 99 -8.89 -4.38 12.58
N ASN A 100 -8.95 -4.43 11.26
CA ASN A 100 -10.16 -4.44 10.44
C ASN A 100 -11.06 -3.20 10.58
N LYS A 101 -10.50 -2.09 11.05
CA LYS A 101 -11.26 -0.84 11.24
C LYS A 101 -10.54 0.33 10.59
N GLU A 102 -11.32 1.22 10.00
CA GLU A 102 -10.81 2.53 9.61
C GLU A 102 -10.48 3.32 10.88
N VAL A 103 -9.21 3.65 11.06
CA VAL A 103 -8.74 4.37 12.26
C VAL A 103 -8.42 5.84 11.96
N SER A 104 -8.20 6.20 10.71
CA SER A 104 -7.88 7.56 10.32
C SER A 104 -8.26 7.82 8.87
N ARG A 105 -8.69 9.04 8.59
CA ARG A 105 -9.01 9.52 7.24
C ARG A 105 -8.64 10.98 7.13
N SER A 106 -7.95 11.37 6.06
CA SER A 106 -7.67 12.77 5.74
C SER A 106 -7.90 13.04 4.27
N ILE A 107 -8.22 14.28 3.95
CA ILE A 107 -8.40 14.77 2.57
C ILE A 107 -7.47 15.95 2.38
N GLY A 108 -6.63 15.92 1.35
CA GLY A 108 -5.73 17.01 1.00
C GLY A 108 -4.56 17.22 1.97
N GLN A 109 -4.26 16.28 2.84
CA GLN A 109 -3.17 16.41 3.80
C GLN A 109 -1.82 16.32 3.12
N THR A 110 -0.97 17.34 3.29
CA THR A 110 0.39 17.39 2.73
C THR A 110 1.48 17.62 3.80
N ASN A 111 1.10 17.57 5.05
CA ASN A 111 2.06 17.66 6.16
C ASN A 111 2.58 16.25 6.50
N LYS A 112 3.88 16.06 6.42
CA LYS A 112 4.52 14.76 6.66
C LYS A 112 4.23 14.21 8.06
N GLU A 113 4.37 15.05 9.07
CA GLU A 113 4.18 14.63 10.48
C GLU A 113 2.74 14.19 10.73
N LYS A 114 1.78 14.88 10.14
CA LYS A 114 0.35 14.53 10.25
C LYS A 114 0.03 13.23 9.53
N ILE A 115 0.58 13.01 8.35
CA ILE A 115 0.42 11.75 7.62
C ILE A 115 1.06 10.61 8.40
N TYR A 116 2.26 10.79 8.93
CA TYR A 116 2.93 9.79 9.75
C TYR A 116 2.13 9.47 11.03
N SER A 117 1.52 10.48 11.64
CA SER A 117 0.66 10.27 12.81
C SER A 117 -0.60 9.45 12.51
N GLN A 118 -1.12 9.52 11.28
CA GLN A 118 -2.22 8.67 10.86
C GLN A 118 -1.82 7.19 10.82
N ILE A 119 -0.58 6.91 10.42
CA ILE A 119 -0.06 5.56 10.21
C ILE A 119 0.39 4.91 11.52
N ASN A 120 0.90 5.69 12.43
CA ASN A 120 1.57 5.23 13.65
C ASN A 120 0.62 4.74 14.74
#